data_91c070f812d42db36b6ba4a4f117840a
#
_entry.id   91c070f812d42db36b6ba4a4f117840a
#
_cell.length_a   1.000
_cell.length_b   1.000
_cell.length_c   1.000
_cell.angle_alpha   90.00
_cell.angle_beta   90.00
_cell.angle_gamma   90.00
#
_symmetry.space_group_name_H-M   'P 1'
#
loop_
_entity.id
_entity.type
_entity.pdbx_description
1 polymer ?
#
loop_
_entity_poly.entity_id
_entity_poly.type
_entity_poly.pdbx_seq_one_letter_code
_entity_poly.pdbx_strand_id
1 'polypeptide(L)'
;MNTYLGAGEYLSVEDLNIDAIKKAKILYMEGYLWDKPSSKSAFLNAAKINKESGGLNSISLSDVFCVEMHRDSFTSFIADDIDYVFCNEDELNSLFEKNTTEESIEYFSTKFPNVRQLICTLGPNGVLISEGGKKHSFDASEAVVVDKTGAGDFFAGGYLYGLQTGLSIESSAEIANKSAAYAISEIGVRPKKPFTT
;
A
#
# COMPACT_ATOMS: atom_id res chain seq x y z
N MET A 1 -16.94 5.97 -4.94
CA MET A 1 -16.64 5.44 -6.28
C MET A 1 -17.30 4.08 -6.41
N ASN A 2 -17.91 3.73 -7.55
CA ASN A 2 -18.42 2.36 -7.76
C ASN A 2 -17.29 1.53 -8.38
N THR A 3 -16.81 0.52 -7.64
CA THR A 3 -15.71 -0.33 -8.10
C THR A 3 -16.26 -1.61 -8.73
N TYR A 4 -15.82 -1.92 -9.94
CA TYR A 4 -16.09 -3.18 -10.61
C TYR A 4 -14.74 -3.81 -11.02
N LEU A 5 -14.40 -4.91 -10.38
CA LEU A 5 -13.08 -5.53 -10.53
C LEU A 5 -12.89 -6.25 -11.89
N GLY A 6 -13.98 -6.58 -12.57
CA GLY A 6 -13.92 -7.24 -13.88
C GLY A 6 -13.18 -8.58 -13.82
N ALA A 7 -12.21 -8.76 -14.70
CA ALA A 7 -11.39 -9.96 -14.75
C ALA A 7 -10.54 -10.19 -13.49
N GLY A 8 -10.23 -9.14 -12.73
CA GLY A 8 -9.49 -9.25 -11.47
C GLY A 8 -10.16 -10.14 -10.42
N GLU A 9 -11.51 -10.28 -10.48
CA GLU A 9 -12.25 -11.16 -9.57
C GLU A 9 -11.91 -12.65 -9.74
N TYR A 10 -11.35 -13.02 -10.87
CA TYR A 10 -11.02 -14.41 -11.19
C TYR A 10 -9.55 -14.76 -10.93
N LEU A 11 -8.79 -13.84 -10.33
CA LEU A 11 -7.40 -14.12 -9.95
C LEU A 11 -7.33 -15.38 -9.08
N SER A 12 -6.42 -16.27 -9.43
CA SER A 12 -6.23 -17.55 -8.77
C SER A 12 -4.74 -17.90 -8.65
N VAL A 13 -4.42 -18.99 -7.98
CA VAL A 13 -3.04 -19.46 -7.83
C VAL A 13 -2.41 -19.82 -9.19
N GLU A 14 -3.23 -20.30 -10.14
CA GLU A 14 -2.81 -20.70 -11.49
C GLU A 14 -2.35 -19.51 -12.33
N ASP A 15 -2.78 -18.29 -12.00
CA ASP A 15 -2.41 -17.06 -12.71
C ASP A 15 -1.06 -16.49 -12.23
N LEU A 16 -0.50 -17.04 -11.15
CA LEU A 16 0.73 -16.51 -10.57
C LEU A 16 1.96 -16.84 -11.42
N ASN A 17 2.70 -15.80 -11.80
CA ASN A 17 4.02 -15.98 -12.40
C ASN A 17 5.07 -16.24 -11.29
N ILE A 18 5.25 -17.52 -10.95
CA ILE A 18 6.10 -17.96 -9.85
C ILE A 18 7.56 -17.48 -10.02
N ASP A 19 8.09 -17.51 -11.24
CA ASP A 19 9.47 -17.07 -11.50
C ASP A 19 9.65 -15.57 -11.31
N ALA A 20 8.66 -14.77 -11.65
CA ALA A 20 8.67 -13.34 -11.40
C ALA A 20 8.58 -13.04 -9.89
N ILE A 21 7.70 -13.74 -9.19
CA ILE A 21 7.53 -13.59 -7.73
C ILE A 21 8.83 -13.92 -7.00
N LYS A 22 9.49 -15.05 -7.33
CA LYS A 22 10.77 -15.45 -6.72
C LYS A 22 11.91 -14.45 -6.94
N LYS A 23 11.85 -13.67 -8.01
CA LYS A 23 12.86 -12.65 -8.35
C LYS A 23 12.52 -11.26 -7.81
N ALA A 24 11.30 -11.06 -7.35
CA ALA A 24 10.84 -9.76 -6.88
C ALA A 24 11.52 -9.41 -5.55
N LYS A 25 12.13 -8.23 -5.48
CA LYS A 25 12.63 -7.68 -4.20
C LYS A 25 11.49 -7.32 -3.26
N ILE A 26 10.42 -6.74 -3.81
CA ILE A 26 9.21 -6.38 -3.09
C ILE A 26 8.02 -6.82 -3.93
N LEU A 27 7.12 -7.59 -3.33
CA LEU A 27 5.82 -7.94 -3.90
C LEU A 27 4.78 -6.96 -3.35
N TYR A 28 4.09 -6.23 -4.24
CA TYR A 28 3.02 -5.32 -3.87
C TYR A 28 1.66 -5.93 -4.21
N MET A 29 0.76 -5.90 -3.24
CA MET A 29 -0.58 -6.48 -3.33
C MET A 29 -1.64 -5.44 -2.98
N GLU A 30 -2.78 -5.47 -3.67
CA GLU A 30 -3.88 -4.52 -3.46
C GLU A 30 -5.07 -5.17 -2.79
N GLY A 31 -5.54 -4.56 -1.71
CA GLY A 31 -6.66 -5.04 -0.92
C GLY A 31 -7.96 -5.24 -1.69
N TYR A 32 -8.17 -4.52 -2.79
CA TYR A 32 -9.33 -4.72 -3.68
C TYR A 32 -9.50 -6.17 -4.14
N LEU A 33 -8.41 -6.90 -4.33
CA LEU A 33 -8.45 -8.28 -4.80
C LEU A 33 -8.63 -9.31 -3.66
N TRP A 34 -8.75 -8.85 -2.42
CA TRP A 34 -8.92 -9.71 -1.25
C TRP A 34 -10.34 -10.29 -1.10
N ASP A 35 -11.30 -9.83 -1.91
CA ASP A 35 -12.72 -10.15 -1.76
C ASP A 35 -13.05 -11.62 -2.04
N LYS A 36 -12.41 -12.23 -3.05
CA LYS A 36 -12.72 -13.61 -3.46
C LYS A 36 -11.77 -14.62 -2.81
N PRO A 37 -12.28 -15.82 -2.44
CA PRO A 37 -11.45 -16.89 -1.86
C PRO A 37 -10.27 -17.28 -2.75
N SER A 38 -10.46 -17.31 -4.08
CA SER A 38 -9.40 -17.64 -5.05
C SER A 38 -8.29 -16.61 -5.04
N SER A 39 -8.64 -15.32 -5.08
CA SER A 39 -7.67 -14.22 -5.06
C SER A 39 -6.94 -14.14 -3.71
N LYS A 40 -7.67 -14.37 -2.60
CA LYS A 40 -7.06 -14.47 -1.27
C LYS A 40 -6.03 -15.60 -1.21
N SER A 41 -6.37 -16.78 -1.76
CA SER A 41 -5.43 -17.90 -1.85
C SER A 41 -4.22 -17.56 -2.73
N ALA A 42 -4.42 -16.84 -3.83
CA ALA A 42 -3.33 -16.39 -4.69
C ALA A 42 -2.38 -15.45 -3.92
N PHE A 43 -2.91 -14.49 -3.16
CA PHE A 43 -2.10 -13.57 -2.34
C PHE A 43 -1.28 -14.29 -1.28
N LEU A 44 -1.90 -15.18 -0.51
CA LEU A 44 -1.21 -15.96 0.51
C LEU A 44 -0.08 -16.81 -0.09
N ASN A 45 -0.33 -17.46 -1.24
CA ASN A 45 0.70 -18.24 -1.94
C ASN A 45 1.82 -17.34 -2.48
N ALA A 46 1.48 -16.22 -3.12
CA ALA A 46 2.46 -15.29 -3.66
C ALA A 46 3.35 -14.72 -2.56
N ALA A 47 2.77 -14.28 -1.45
CA ALA A 47 3.50 -13.73 -0.31
C ALA A 47 4.47 -14.77 0.28
N LYS A 48 4.01 -16.01 0.47
CA LYS A 48 4.83 -17.10 0.96
C LYS A 48 6.02 -17.40 0.03
N ILE A 49 5.77 -17.53 -1.27
CA ILE A 49 6.82 -17.80 -2.27
C ILE A 49 7.86 -16.69 -2.30
N ASN A 50 7.42 -15.42 -2.26
CA ASN A 50 8.33 -14.28 -2.25
C ASN A 50 9.19 -14.25 -1.00
N LYS A 51 8.59 -14.43 0.17
CA LYS A 51 9.28 -14.49 1.47
C LYS A 51 10.30 -15.63 1.56
N GLU A 52 9.93 -16.83 1.11
CA GLU A 52 10.83 -18.00 1.03
C GLU A 52 12.00 -17.76 0.07
N SER A 53 11.84 -16.87 -0.90
CA SER A 53 12.89 -16.47 -1.85
C SER A 53 13.73 -15.27 -1.38
N GLY A 54 13.49 -14.76 -0.17
CA GLY A 54 14.20 -13.62 0.43
C GLY A 54 13.68 -12.25 0.02
N GLY A 55 12.53 -12.18 -0.63
CA GLY A 55 11.84 -10.94 -0.95
C GLY A 55 11.01 -10.40 0.21
N LEU A 56 10.48 -9.20 0.06
CA LEU A 56 9.64 -8.50 1.02
C LEU A 56 8.22 -8.35 0.46
N ASN A 57 7.23 -8.33 1.34
CA ASN A 57 5.83 -8.22 0.96
C ASN A 57 5.24 -6.88 1.40
N SER A 58 4.46 -6.29 0.53
CA SER A 58 3.71 -5.07 0.82
C SER A 58 2.25 -5.20 0.43
N ILE A 59 1.39 -4.51 1.16
CA ILE A 59 -0.05 -4.47 0.90
C ILE A 59 -0.57 -3.05 0.98
N SER A 60 -1.50 -2.68 0.09
CA SER A 60 -2.40 -1.55 0.26
C SER A 60 -3.73 -2.02 0.84
N LEU A 61 -4.29 -1.28 1.80
CA LEU A 61 -5.62 -1.54 2.33
C LEU A 61 -6.72 -1.17 1.32
N SER A 62 -6.40 -0.29 0.38
CA SER A 62 -7.13 0.08 -0.84
C SER A 62 -8.44 0.87 -0.65
N ASP A 63 -9.30 0.50 0.29
CA ASP A 63 -10.58 1.17 0.54
C ASP A 63 -11.15 0.77 1.91
N VAL A 64 -11.84 1.70 2.56
CA VAL A 64 -12.52 1.47 3.86
C VAL A 64 -13.48 0.28 3.77
N PHE A 65 -14.23 0.15 2.66
CA PHE A 65 -15.13 -0.96 2.45
C PHE A 65 -14.40 -2.32 2.45
N CYS A 66 -13.23 -2.41 1.80
CA CYS A 66 -12.41 -3.63 1.82
C CYS A 66 -11.96 -3.97 3.24
N VAL A 67 -11.55 -2.95 3.99
CA VAL A 67 -11.12 -3.11 5.39
C VAL A 67 -12.27 -3.63 6.27
N GLU A 68 -13.45 -3.03 6.18
CA GLU A 68 -14.63 -3.42 6.98
C GLU A 68 -15.05 -4.85 6.69
N MET A 69 -15.06 -5.25 5.43
CA MET A 69 -15.45 -6.59 5.01
C MET A 69 -14.45 -7.68 5.42
N HIS A 70 -13.17 -7.32 5.56
CA HIS A 70 -12.09 -8.31 5.69
C HIS A 70 -11.13 -8.05 6.86
N ARG A 71 -11.53 -7.25 7.85
CA ARG A 71 -10.69 -6.77 8.97
C ARG A 71 -9.83 -7.86 9.60
N ASP A 72 -10.45 -8.96 10.04
CA ASP A 72 -9.74 -10.04 10.73
C ASP A 72 -8.72 -10.73 9.83
N SER A 73 -9.08 -10.95 8.57
CA SER A 73 -8.19 -11.61 7.62
C SER A 73 -7.06 -10.70 7.15
N PHE A 74 -7.28 -9.39 7.02
CA PHE A 74 -6.21 -8.41 6.81
C PHE A 74 -5.26 -8.36 7.99
N THR A 75 -5.84 -8.29 9.20
CA THR A 75 -5.05 -8.28 10.44
C THR A 75 -4.13 -9.48 10.55
N SER A 76 -4.64 -10.68 10.27
CA SER A 76 -3.85 -11.92 10.29
C SER A 76 -2.76 -11.90 9.21
N PHE A 77 -3.10 -11.51 7.99
CA PHE A 77 -2.14 -11.46 6.88
C PHE A 77 -1.02 -10.44 7.11
N ILE A 78 -1.37 -9.27 7.66
CA ILE A 78 -0.37 -8.25 8.03
C ILE A 78 0.60 -8.79 9.08
N ALA A 79 0.09 -9.46 10.11
CA ALA A 79 0.91 -10.01 11.19
C ALA A 79 1.90 -11.07 10.72
N ASP A 80 1.48 -11.93 9.78
CA ASP A 80 2.21 -13.14 9.41
C ASP A 80 3.17 -12.93 8.23
N ASP A 81 2.76 -12.10 7.23
CA ASP A 81 3.40 -12.12 5.92
C ASP A 81 3.82 -10.76 5.37
N ILE A 82 3.45 -9.63 5.99
CA ILE A 82 3.64 -8.30 5.41
C ILE A 82 4.76 -7.52 6.09
N ASP A 83 5.60 -6.90 5.28
CA ASP A 83 6.70 -6.03 5.70
C ASP A 83 6.31 -4.53 5.61
N TYR A 84 5.49 -4.14 4.63
CA TYR A 84 5.09 -2.75 4.39
C TYR A 84 3.58 -2.64 4.20
N VAL A 85 2.94 -1.75 4.95
CA VAL A 85 1.49 -1.49 4.84
C VAL A 85 1.28 -0.08 4.32
N PHE A 86 0.53 0.06 3.23
CA PHE A 86 0.07 1.32 2.66
C PHE A 86 -1.41 1.51 2.98
N CYS A 87 -1.75 2.69 3.45
CA CYS A 87 -3.15 3.07 3.74
C CYS A 87 -3.32 4.58 3.72
N ASN A 88 -4.56 5.04 3.78
CA ASN A 88 -4.89 6.39 4.20
C ASN A 88 -5.41 6.39 5.66
N GLU A 89 -5.73 7.58 6.19
CA GLU A 89 -6.24 7.76 7.56
C GLU A 89 -7.53 6.99 7.81
N ASP A 90 -8.48 7.08 6.88
CA ASP A 90 -9.81 6.46 7.01
C ASP A 90 -9.70 4.93 7.01
N GLU A 91 -8.88 4.37 6.14
CA GLU A 91 -8.60 2.93 6.06
C GLU A 91 -7.93 2.42 7.34
N LEU A 92 -6.93 3.15 7.85
CA LEU A 92 -6.22 2.78 9.07
C LEU A 92 -7.13 2.85 10.29
N ASN A 93 -7.91 3.93 10.41
CA ASN A 93 -8.85 4.12 11.50
C ASN A 93 -9.96 3.06 11.46
N SER A 94 -10.46 2.70 10.28
CA SER A 94 -11.41 1.61 10.10
C SER A 94 -10.84 0.26 10.48
N LEU A 95 -9.56 -0.02 10.15
CA LEU A 95 -8.91 -1.30 10.47
C LEU A 95 -8.91 -1.59 11.98
N PHE A 96 -8.75 -0.57 12.80
CA PHE A 96 -8.65 -0.70 14.26
C PHE A 96 -9.85 -0.13 15.01
N GLU A 97 -10.88 0.37 14.31
CA GLU A 97 -12.06 1.00 14.93
C GLU A 97 -11.66 2.11 15.91
N LYS A 98 -10.69 2.95 15.50
CA LYS A 98 -10.21 4.08 16.28
C LYS A 98 -10.76 5.40 15.74
N ASN A 99 -10.78 6.41 16.61
CA ASN A 99 -11.30 7.72 16.26
C ASN A 99 -10.24 8.67 15.70
N THR A 100 -8.96 8.39 15.95
CA THR A 100 -7.85 9.24 15.49
C THR A 100 -6.74 8.40 14.84
N THR A 101 -6.07 9.02 13.89
CA THR A 101 -4.93 8.40 13.19
C THR A 101 -3.77 8.13 14.15
N GLU A 102 -3.55 8.99 15.14
CA GLU A 102 -2.51 8.80 16.16
C GLU A 102 -2.75 7.53 16.98
N GLU A 103 -3.98 7.32 17.46
CA GLU A 103 -4.35 6.09 18.20
C GLU A 103 -4.17 4.85 17.34
N SER A 104 -4.55 4.94 16.08
CA SER A 104 -4.44 3.85 15.12
C SER A 104 -2.98 3.45 14.87
N ILE A 105 -2.08 4.43 14.71
CA ILE A 105 -0.64 4.21 14.49
C ILE A 105 0.03 3.62 15.74
N GLU A 106 -0.33 4.08 16.92
CA GLU A 106 0.19 3.53 18.17
C GLU A 106 -0.25 2.08 18.38
N TYR A 107 -1.52 1.82 18.09
CA TYR A 107 -2.05 0.46 18.16
C TYR A 107 -1.38 -0.44 17.10
N PHE A 108 -1.21 0.04 15.86
CA PHE A 108 -0.51 -0.68 14.80
C PHE A 108 0.90 -1.08 15.22
N SER A 109 1.68 -0.13 15.72
CA SER A 109 3.08 -0.36 16.13
C SER A 109 3.20 -1.39 17.26
N THR A 110 2.20 -1.45 18.14
CA THR A 110 2.15 -2.43 19.23
C THR A 110 1.70 -3.81 18.72
N LYS A 111 0.71 -3.83 17.84
CA LYS A 111 0.09 -5.07 17.34
C LYS A 111 0.96 -5.79 16.31
N PHE A 112 1.71 -5.03 15.49
CA PHE A 112 2.52 -5.56 14.38
C PHE A 112 4.00 -5.18 14.51
N PRO A 113 4.70 -5.64 15.55
CA PRO A 113 6.11 -5.27 15.79
C PRO A 113 7.07 -5.76 14.71
N ASN A 114 6.66 -6.73 13.90
CA ASN A 114 7.46 -7.31 12.81
C ASN A 114 7.28 -6.58 11.47
N VAL A 115 6.24 -5.74 11.33
CA VAL A 115 6.06 -4.90 10.14
C VAL A 115 7.13 -3.81 10.15
N ARG A 116 7.86 -3.70 9.05
CA ARG A 116 8.97 -2.73 8.93
C ARG A 116 8.45 -1.30 8.93
N GLN A 117 7.44 -1.03 8.10
CA GLN A 117 6.88 0.31 7.99
C GLN A 117 5.37 0.27 7.75
N LEU A 118 4.66 1.17 8.44
CA LEU A 118 3.33 1.62 8.10
C LEU A 118 3.46 2.96 7.36
N ILE A 119 2.91 3.06 6.17
CA ILE A 119 2.92 4.26 5.34
C ILE A 119 1.47 4.76 5.21
N CYS A 120 1.13 5.81 5.99
CA CYS A 120 -0.21 6.37 6.04
C CYS A 120 -0.26 7.71 5.32
N THR A 121 -0.95 7.78 4.20
CA THR A 121 -1.16 9.03 3.45
C THR A 121 -2.21 9.90 4.13
N LEU A 122 -1.94 11.21 4.23
CA LEU A 122 -2.77 12.21 4.91
C LEU A 122 -3.38 13.21 3.91
N GLY A 123 -3.54 12.80 2.65
CA GLY A 123 -4.03 13.64 1.57
C GLY A 123 -3.17 14.90 1.38
N PRO A 124 -3.76 16.12 1.47
CA PRO A 124 -3.00 17.36 1.30
C PRO A 124 -1.98 17.63 2.41
N ASN A 125 -2.05 16.89 3.52
CA ASN A 125 -1.12 17.00 4.65
C ASN A 125 0.10 16.07 4.50
N GLY A 126 0.23 15.37 3.36
CA GLY A 126 1.39 14.54 3.05
C GLY A 126 1.31 13.10 3.52
N VAL A 127 2.31 12.62 4.23
CA VAL A 127 2.39 11.23 4.68
C VAL A 127 3.01 11.13 6.07
N LEU A 128 2.52 10.19 6.85
CA LEU A 128 3.12 9.75 8.11
C LEU A 128 3.62 8.32 7.96
N ILE A 129 4.89 8.09 8.31
CA ILE A 129 5.54 6.78 8.23
C ILE A 129 5.93 6.36 9.63
N SER A 130 5.47 5.19 10.06
CA SER A 130 5.89 4.58 11.33
C SER A 130 6.87 3.45 11.05
N GLU A 131 8.07 3.52 11.65
CA GLU A 131 9.14 2.53 11.53
C GLU A 131 9.74 2.26 12.90
N GLY A 132 9.65 1.02 13.39
CA GLY A 132 10.22 0.64 14.68
C GLY A 132 9.73 1.50 15.85
N GLY A 133 8.50 1.96 15.82
CA GLY A 133 7.89 2.86 16.81
C GLY A 133 8.25 4.34 16.66
N LYS A 134 9.10 4.72 15.70
CA LYS A 134 9.38 6.11 15.36
C LYS A 134 8.42 6.60 14.30
N LYS A 135 7.97 7.84 14.42
CA LYS A 135 7.06 8.50 13.47
C LYS A 135 7.85 9.54 12.66
N HIS A 136 7.70 9.51 11.34
CA HIS A 136 8.28 10.45 10.40
C HIS A 136 7.15 11.09 9.60
N SER A 137 7.09 12.41 9.56
CA SER A 137 6.08 13.15 8.79
C SER A 137 6.75 13.93 7.66
N PHE A 138 6.15 13.88 6.47
CA PHE A 138 6.63 14.59 5.29
C PHE A 138 5.45 15.27 4.61
N ASP A 139 5.62 16.54 4.26
CA ASP A 139 4.59 17.36 3.63
C ASP A 139 4.26 16.84 2.22
N ALA A 140 3.03 17.09 1.77
CA ALA A 140 2.63 16.82 0.40
C ALA A 140 3.35 17.73 -0.58
N SER A 141 3.58 17.24 -1.80
CA SER A 141 4.02 18.11 -2.90
C SER A 141 2.85 18.97 -3.40
N GLU A 142 3.15 20.21 -3.79
CA GLU A 142 2.17 21.09 -4.40
C GLU A 142 1.61 20.47 -5.69
N ALA A 143 0.29 20.54 -5.85
CA ALA A 143 -0.40 20.03 -7.03
C ALA A 143 -1.64 20.84 -7.37
N VAL A 144 -1.91 20.96 -8.67
CA VAL A 144 -3.23 21.40 -9.16
C VAL A 144 -4.09 20.15 -9.28
N VAL A 145 -5.04 19.99 -8.34
CA VAL A 145 -5.87 18.78 -8.29
C VAL A 145 -6.93 18.81 -9.37
N VAL A 146 -6.86 17.86 -10.30
CA VAL A 146 -7.85 17.67 -11.40
C VAL A 146 -8.64 16.37 -11.16
N ASP A 147 -7.95 15.26 -10.89
CA ASP A 147 -8.57 13.96 -10.63
C ASP A 147 -7.73 13.20 -9.58
N LYS A 148 -8.33 12.84 -8.45
CA LYS A 148 -7.64 12.15 -7.35
C LYS A 148 -7.47 10.65 -7.59
N THR A 149 -8.04 10.10 -8.66
CA THR A 149 -7.99 8.66 -8.95
C THR A 149 -6.55 8.21 -9.21
N GLY A 150 -6.11 7.17 -8.52
CA GLY A 150 -4.76 6.64 -8.63
C GLY A 150 -3.68 7.34 -7.80
N ALA A 151 -4.05 8.36 -7.00
CA ALA A 151 -3.07 9.06 -6.15
C ALA A 151 -2.31 8.09 -5.23
N GLY A 152 -3.04 7.16 -4.59
CA GLY A 152 -2.45 6.15 -3.70
C GLY A 152 -1.51 5.20 -4.44
N ASP A 153 -1.89 4.77 -5.65
CA ASP A 153 -1.08 3.84 -6.46
C ASP A 153 0.23 4.49 -6.90
N PHE A 154 0.16 5.75 -7.35
CA PHE A 154 1.35 6.51 -7.72
C PHE A 154 2.23 6.83 -6.51
N PHE A 155 1.63 7.13 -5.38
CA PHE A 155 2.36 7.28 -4.12
C PHE A 155 3.11 5.99 -3.77
N ALA A 156 2.40 4.86 -3.74
CA ALA A 156 2.98 3.56 -3.43
C ALA A 156 4.10 3.19 -4.43
N GLY A 157 3.87 3.40 -5.73
CA GLY A 157 4.88 3.17 -6.76
C GLY A 157 6.15 3.98 -6.56
N GLY A 158 6.03 5.28 -6.26
CA GLY A 158 7.16 6.16 -5.96
C GLY A 158 7.91 5.77 -4.69
N TYR A 159 7.17 5.41 -3.64
CA TYR A 159 7.77 4.97 -2.38
C TYR A 159 8.52 3.64 -2.52
N LEU A 160 7.89 2.66 -3.17
CA LEU A 160 8.49 1.34 -3.44
C LEU A 160 9.73 1.45 -4.32
N TYR A 161 9.74 2.39 -5.28
CA TYR A 161 10.95 2.69 -6.07
C TYR A 161 12.09 3.17 -5.16
N GLY A 162 11.81 4.09 -4.23
CA GLY A 162 12.80 4.56 -3.26
C GLY A 162 13.35 3.43 -2.39
N LEU A 163 12.48 2.60 -1.83
CA LEU A 163 12.87 1.44 -1.03
C LEU A 163 13.74 0.46 -1.82
N GLN A 164 13.34 0.14 -3.05
CA GLN A 164 14.06 -0.82 -3.90
C GLN A 164 15.45 -0.32 -4.29
N THR A 165 15.62 0.99 -4.46
CA THR A 165 16.89 1.61 -4.83
C THR A 165 17.77 1.97 -3.62
N GLY A 166 17.28 1.74 -2.40
CA GLY A 166 18.03 1.96 -1.16
C GLY A 166 18.10 3.43 -0.72
N LEU A 167 17.12 4.23 -1.14
CA LEU A 167 17.00 5.61 -0.67
C LEU A 167 16.57 5.70 0.79
N SER A 168 16.82 6.84 1.42
CA SER A 168 16.29 7.13 2.75
C SER A 168 14.75 7.19 2.76
N ILE A 169 14.13 7.07 3.94
CA ILE A 169 12.68 7.25 4.12
C ILE A 169 12.24 8.62 3.58
N GLU A 170 13.00 9.68 3.91
CA GLU A 170 12.74 11.04 3.45
C GLU A 170 12.74 11.14 1.92
N SER A 171 13.80 10.67 1.26
CA SER A 171 13.90 10.70 -0.21
C SER A 171 12.83 9.83 -0.87
N SER A 172 12.48 8.69 -0.28
CA SER A 172 11.40 7.82 -0.77
C SER A 172 10.04 8.51 -0.65
N ALA A 173 9.77 9.18 0.48
CA ALA A 173 8.54 9.94 0.69
C ALA A 173 8.43 11.15 -0.25
N GLU A 174 9.55 11.84 -0.51
CA GLU A 174 9.60 12.96 -1.47
C GLU A 174 9.22 12.50 -2.88
N ILE A 175 9.82 11.41 -3.37
CA ILE A 175 9.48 10.83 -4.68
C ILE A 175 8.02 10.39 -4.72
N ALA A 176 7.53 9.75 -3.66
CA ALA A 176 6.15 9.29 -3.55
C ALA A 176 5.16 10.47 -3.62
N ASN A 177 5.40 11.54 -2.86
CA ASN A 177 4.56 12.74 -2.85
C ASN A 177 4.57 13.43 -4.23
N LYS A 178 5.72 13.54 -4.90
CA LYS A 178 5.84 14.08 -6.26
C LYS A 178 5.09 13.21 -7.28
N SER A 179 5.20 11.89 -7.18
CA SER A 179 4.48 10.95 -8.04
C SER A 179 2.97 11.10 -7.91
N ALA A 180 2.47 11.16 -6.68
CA ALA A 180 1.04 11.37 -6.41
C ALA A 180 0.55 12.73 -6.93
N ALA A 181 1.30 13.80 -6.66
CA ALA A 181 1.01 15.16 -7.13
C ALA A 181 0.95 15.22 -8.67
N TYR A 182 1.86 14.54 -9.34
CA TYR A 182 1.87 14.41 -10.79
C TYR A 182 0.62 13.68 -11.31
N ALA A 183 0.27 12.53 -10.71
CA ALA A 183 -0.88 11.74 -11.13
C ALA A 183 -2.19 12.52 -11.05
N ILE A 184 -2.40 13.25 -9.95
CA ILE A 184 -3.67 14.00 -9.72
C ILE A 184 -3.79 15.30 -10.51
N SER A 185 -2.76 15.71 -11.25
CA SER A 185 -2.75 16.93 -12.07
C SER A 185 -3.40 16.74 -13.45
N GLU A 186 -3.78 15.52 -13.82
CA GLU A 186 -4.44 15.19 -15.09
C GLU A 186 -5.68 14.32 -14.83
N ILE A 187 -6.57 14.20 -15.84
CA ILE A 187 -7.71 13.29 -15.79
C ILE A 187 -7.26 11.87 -16.09
N GLY A 188 -7.67 10.93 -15.21
CA GLY A 188 -7.46 9.49 -15.37
C GLY A 188 -6.16 8.98 -14.77
N VAL A 189 -6.07 7.66 -14.62
CA VAL A 189 -5.01 6.96 -13.89
C VAL A 189 -3.74 6.67 -14.71
N ARG A 190 -3.70 7.11 -15.96
CA ARG A 190 -2.53 6.90 -16.85
C ARG A 190 -2.05 8.24 -17.37
N PRO A 191 -1.01 8.83 -16.76
CA PRO A 191 -0.44 10.08 -17.22
C PRO A 191 0.00 9.99 -18.68
N LYS A 192 -0.18 11.10 -19.41
CA LYS A 192 0.17 11.18 -20.84
C LYS A 192 1.67 11.23 -21.08
N LYS A 193 2.41 11.64 -20.06
CA LYS A 193 3.89 11.72 -20.11
C LYS A 193 4.49 10.86 -19.00
N PRO A 194 5.71 10.33 -19.20
CA PRO A 194 6.41 9.65 -18.11
C PRO A 194 6.68 10.61 -16.94
N PHE A 195 6.52 10.10 -15.72
CA PHE A 195 7.02 10.78 -14.53
C PHE A 195 8.55 10.68 -14.52
N THR A 196 9.22 11.82 -14.34
CA THR A 196 10.67 11.89 -14.18
C THR A 196 10.98 12.52 -12.82
N THR A 197 11.79 11.83 -12.02
CA THR A 197 12.28 12.31 -10.72
C THR A 197 13.31 13.41 -10.86
#